data_1f2089c35b94b562813ed7fed485d763
#
_entry.id   1f2089c35b94b562813ed7fed485d763
#
_cell.length_a   1.000
_cell.length_b   1.000
_cell.length_c   1.000
_cell.angle_alpha   90.00
_cell.angle_beta   90.00
_cell.angle_gamma   90.00
#
_symmetry.space_group_name_H-M   'P 1'
#
loop_
_entity.id
_entity.type
_entity.pdbx_description
1 polymer ?
#
loop_
_entity_poly.entity_id
_entity_poly.type
_entity_poly.pdbx_seq_one_letter_code
_entity_poly.pdbx_strand_id
1 'polypeptide(L)'
;MIEQFFRPDSVEQALELKRRYQDEAVWFAGGSKLNATPTRTDKKIAISLQDLELDWVDWDNGALRIGAMSRLQPLRDARFIPAALREALGFVYSRHVRNQSTIGGEIAARQEESVLLPVLLALDAELVFGNGETLSIEDYLACPCDRLLTEIIIKDPYRTCATRKISRSQAGLTVVTAAVAMTDHDGMRVSLSSASHRAAHGHCVYPDDVAVADSGNTLTGQYAVRCIAVRPRTAHAAYPAVASFFPEAVELRLRKIS
;
A
#
# COMPACT_ATOMS: atom_id res chain seq x y z
N MET A 1 -25.26 -4.82 -10.00
CA MET A 1 -25.79 -3.74 -9.16
C MET A 1 -26.03 -4.33 -7.77
N ILE A 2 -25.68 -3.64 -6.69
CA ILE A 2 -25.96 -4.09 -5.32
C ILE A 2 -27.49 -4.14 -5.13
N GLU A 3 -27.99 -5.28 -4.69
CA GLU A 3 -29.41 -5.56 -4.43
C GLU A 3 -29.70 -5.60 -2.92
N GLN A 4 -28.73 -6.02 -2.11
CA GLN A 4 -28.83 -6.08 -0.66
C GLN A 4 -27.65 -5.41 0.00
N PHE A 5 -27.90 -4.72 1.11
CA PHE A 5 -26.92 -3.98 1.85
C PHE A 5 -27.05 -4.30 3.34
N PHE A 6 -26.02 -4.96 3.90
CA PHE A 6 -25.98 -5.31 5.32
C PHE A 6 -25.05 -4.35 6.08
N ARG A 7 -25.39 -4.04 7.32
CA ARG A 7 -24.61 -3.19 8.22
C ARG A 7 -24.39 -3.91 9.54
N PRO A 8 -23.44 -4.85 9.60
CA PRO A 8 -23.08 -5.52 10.85
C PRO A 8 -22.47 -4.50 11.83
N ASP A 9 -22.67 -4.72 13.12
CA ASP A 9 -22.13 -3.92 14.22
C ASP A 9 -20.87 -4.55 14.84
N SER A 10 -20.49 -5.74 14.39
CA SER A 10 -19.29 -6.43 14.85
C SER A 10 -18.57 -7.18 13.73
N VAL A 11 -17.27 -7.41 13.93
CA VAL A 11 -16.42 -8.16 12.99
C VAL A 11 -16.96 -9.59 12.83
N GLU A 12 -17.40 -10.21 13.90
CA GLU A 12 -17.96 -11.56 13.93
C GLU A 12 -19.19 -11.68 13.04
N GLN A 13 -20.14 -10.75 13.17
CA GLN A 13 -21.33 -10.67 12.32
C GLN A 13 -20.96 -10.45 10.85
N ALA A 14 -19.98 -9.56 10.58
CA ALA A 14 -19.51 -9.32 9.22
C ALA A 14 -18.94 -10.60 8.60
N LEU A 15 -18.11 -11.34 9.34
CA LEU A 15 -17.54 -12.60 8.90
C LEU A 15 -18.60 -13.69 8.70
N GLU A 16 -19.65 -13.73 9.54
CA GLU A 16 -20.76 -14.65 9.37
C GLU A 16 -21.56 -14.36 8.10
N LEU A 17 -21.88 -13.10 7.84
CA LEU A 17 -22.51 -12.67 6.58
C LEU A 17 -21.66 -13.06 5.38
N LYS A 18 -20.35 -12.84 5.43
CA LYS A 18 -19.45 -13.22 4.34
C LYS A 18 -19.43 -14.74 4.12
N ARG A 19 -19.40 -15.55 5.18
CA ARG A 19 -19.49 -17.02 5.08
C ARG A 19 -20.81 -17.47 4.46
N ARG A 20 -21.92 -16.79 4.80
CA ARG A 20 -23.25 -17.11 4.30
C ARG A 20 -23.40 -16.82 2.82
N TYR A 21 -22.90 -15.68 2.35
CA TYR A 21 -23.10 -15.20 0.97
C TYR A 21 -21.87 -15.39 0.07
N GLN A 22 -20.75 -15.80 0.62
CA GLN A 22 -19.52 -16.15 -0.10
C GLN A 22 -19.16 -15.16 -1.23
N ASP A 23 -19.10 -15.67 -2.46
CA ASP A 23 -18.70 -14.88 -3.64
C ASP A 23 -19.76 -13.87 -4.12
N GLU A 24 -21.01 -13.99 -3.66
CA GLU A 24 -22.05 -13.01 -3.99
C GLU A 24 -21.90 -11.70 -3.21
N ALA A 25 -21.20 -11.76 -2.07
CA ALA A 25 -21.00 -10.61 -1.20
C ALA A 25 -19.64 -9.96 -1.41
N VAL A 26 -19.60 -8.62 -1.27
CA VAL A 26 -18.39 -7.81 -1.30
C VAL A 26 -18.29 -6.96 -0.04
N TRP A 27 -17.07 -6.79 0.48
CA TRP A 27 -16.79 -5.85 1.54
C TRP A 27 -16.96 -4.42 1.07
N PHE A 28 -17.77 -3.64 1.77
CA PHE A 28 -18.05 -2.26 1.41
C PHE A 28 -17.50 -1.30 2.48
N ALA A 29 -16.33 -0.72 2.20
CA ALA A 29 -15.71 0.33 3.01
C ALA A 29 -16.17 1.72 2.56
N GLY A 30 -15.27 2.56 2.03
CA GLY A 30 -15.63 3.87 1.49
C GLY A 30 -16.36 3.85 0.15
N GLY A 31 -16.39 2.74 -0.57
CA GLY A 31 -17.10 2.58 -1.84
C GLY A 31 -16.47 3.31 -3.03
N SER A 32 -15.35 4.01 -2.86
CA SER A 32 -14.71 4.82 -3.91
C SER A 32 -14.27 4.01 -5.14
N LYS A 33 -13.91 2.74 -4.94
CA LYS A 33 -13.51 1.82 -6.02
C LYS A 33 -14.67 0.98 -6.52
N LEU A 34 -15.48 0.44 -5.63
CA LEU A 34 -16.61 -0.44 -5.98
C LEU A 34 -17.68 0.24 -6.84
N ASN A 35 -17.81 1.57 -6.74
CA ASN A 35 -18.78 2.36 -7.49
C ASN A 35 -18.17 3.04 -8.73
N ALA A 36 -16.86 3.00 -8.90
CA ALA A 36 -16.18 3.69 -9.99
C ALA A 36 -16.02 2.77 -11.22
N THR A 37 -16.18 3.33 -12.41
CA THR A 37 -15.80 2.64 -13.65
C THR A 37 -14.29 2.83 -13.85
N PRO A 38 -13.52 1.78 -14.22
CA PRO A 38 -13.93 0.42 -14.62
C PRO A 38 -14.01 -0.60 -13.47
N THR A 39 -13.75 -0.20 -12.21
CA THR A 39 -13.64 -1.11 -11.06
C THR A 39 -15.00 -1.43 -10.41
N ARG A 40 -16.10 -1.05 -11.06
CA ARG A 40 -17.44 -1.30 -10.55
C ARG A 40 -17.69 -2.78 -10.30
N THR A 41 -18.15 -3.09 -9.09
CA THR A 41 -18.45 -4.47 -8.71
C THR A 41 -19.70 -5.00 -9.44
N ASP A 42 -19.66 -6.28 -9.80
CA ASP A 42 -20.77 -7.09 -10.29
C ASP A 42 -21.54 -7.81 -9.17
N LYS A 43 -20.99 -7.79 -7.94
CA LYS A 43 -21.59 -8.44 -6.78
C LYS A 43 -22.94 -7.83 -6.43
N LYS A 44 -23.82 -8.69 -5.88
CA LYS A 44 -25.20 -8.30 -5.54
C LYS A 44 -25.37 -7.86 -4.11
N ILE A 45 -24.49 -8.29 -3.22
CA ILE A 45 -24.59 -8.09 -1.77
C ILE A 45 -23.39 -7.26 -1.30
N ALA A 46 -23.67 -6.19 -0.57
CA ALA A 46 -22.64 -5.39 0.08
C ALA A 46 -22.71 -5.58 1.60
N ILE A 47 -21.57 -5.85 2.22
CA ILE A 47 -21.39 -5.89 3.66
C ILE A 47 -20.63 -4.63 4.07
N SER A 48 -21.33 -3.69 4.69
CA SER A 48 -20.74 -2.42 5.14
C SER A 48 -19.80 -2.64 6.31
N LEU A 49 -18.66 -1.96 6.28
CA LEU A 49 -17.68 -1.97 7.36
C LEU A 49 -17.79 -0.72 8.25
N GLN A 50 -18.78 0.13 8.00
CA GLN A 50 -18.87 1.46 8.60
C GLN A 50 -19.05 1.45 10.12
N ASP A 51 -19.81 0.46 10.62
CA ASP A 51 -20.19 0.39 12.03
C ASP A 51 -19.28 -0.57 12.83
N LEU A 52 -18.17 -1.04 12.23
CA LEU A 52 -17.23 -1.97 12.87
C LEU A 52 -16.17 -1.29 13.75
N GLU A 53 -16.26 0.02 13.95
CA GLU A 53 -15.32 0.81 14.77
C GLU A 53 -13.84 0.65 14.37
N LEU A 54 -13.58 0.49 13.07
CA LEU A 54 -12.23 0.31 12.51
C LEU A 54 -11.60 1.63 12.00
N ASP A 55 -12.11 2.81 12.42
CA ASP A 55 -11.58 4.12 12.07
C ASP A 55 -10.83 4.74 13.26
N TRP A 56 -9.58 4.32 13.44
CA TRP A 56 -8.73 4.76 14.53
C TRP A 56 -7.25 4.70 14.13
N VAL A 57 -6.40 5.43 14.86
CA VAL A 57 -4.94 5.37 14.75
C VAL A 57 -4.36 5.35 16.15
N ASP A 58 -3.47 4.41 16.42
CA ASP A 58 -2.86 4.21 17.72
C ASP A 58 -1.36 3.91 17.59
N TRP A 59 -0.66 4.00 18.71
CA TRP A 59 0.75 3.70 18.85
C TRP A 59 0.95 2.63 19.91
N ASP A 60 1.57 1.52 19.51
CA ASP A 60 1.87 0.43 20.42
C ASP A 60 3.34 0.05 20.32
N ASN A 61 4.10 0.25 21.43
CA ASN A 61 5.53 -0.07 21.51
C ASN A 61 6.40 0.50 20.39
N GLY A 62 6.06 1.70 19.90
CA GLY A 62 6.76 2.37 18.81
C GLY A 62 6.27 1.98 17.41
N ALA A 63 5.39 0.99 17.28
CA ALA A 63 4.71 0.67 16.04
C ALA A 63 3.49 1.57 15.84
N LEU A 64 3.26 1.97 14.61
CA LEU A 64 2.05 2.68 14.19
C LEU A 64 0.99 1.66 13.77
N ARG A 65 -0.17 1.74 14.42
CA ARG A 65 -1.32 0.88 14.16
C ARG A 65 -2.45 1.72 13.59
N ILE A 66 -3.01 1.29 12.47
CA ILE A 66 -4.05 2.03 11.72
C ILE A 66 -5.23 1.09 11.44
N GLY A 67 -6.41 1.44 11.92
CA GLY A 67 -7.63 0.73 11.60
C GLY A 67 -7.97 0.83 10.12
N ALA A 68 -8.45 -0.26 9.53
CA ALA A 68 -8.66 -0.38 8.08
C ALA A 68 -9.68 0.61 7.50
N MET A 69 -10.59 1.12 8.34
CA MET A 69 -11.60 2.12 7.95
C MET A 69 -11.11 3.56 8.06
N SER A 70 -9.89 3.81 8.53
CA SER A 70 -9.30 5.14 8.59
C SER A 70 -9.23 5.77 7.21
N ARG A 71 -9.79 6.97 7.10
CA ARG A 71 -9.90 7.69 5.83
C ARG A 71 -8.59 8.36 5.46
N LEU A 72 -8.31 8.41 4.15
CA LEU A 72 -7.03 8.91 3.65
C LEU A 72 -6.80 10.39 3.96
N GLN A 73 -7.85 11.24 3.98
CA GLN A 73 -7.67 12.67 4.23
C GLN A 73 -7.28 12.97 5.69
N PRO A 74 -7.98 12.45 6.73
CA PRO A 74 -7.55 12.59 8.11
C PRO A 74 -6.13 12.06 8.36
N LEU A 75 -5.78 10.90 7.80
CA LEU A 75 -4.43 10.35 7.90
C LEU A 75 -3.38 11.29 7.29
N ARG A 76 -3.66 11.87 6.12
CA ARG A 76 -2.77 12.84 5.48
C ARG A 76 -2.57 14.11 6.31
N ASP A 77 -3.61 14.60 6.96
CA ASP A 77 -3.59 15.86 7.72
C ASP A 77 -2.94 15.66 9.11
N ALA A 78 -2.87 14.43 9.61
CA ALA A 78 -2.30 14.10 10.90
C ALA A 78 -0.76 14.18 10.89
N ARG A 79 -0.19 15.08 11.72
CA ARG A 79 1.26 15.34 11.75
C ARG A 79 2.10 14.19 12.28
N PHE A 80 1.49 13.32 13.08
CA PHE A 80 2.15 12.14 13.64
C PHE A 80 2.28 10.96 12.68
N ILE A 81 1.59 11.01 11.53
CA ILE A 81 1.76 10.01 10.46
C ILE A 81 3.12 10.24 9.77
N PRO A 82 3.90 9.18 9.48
CA PRO A 82 5.19 9.27 8.82
C PRO A 82 5.16 10.09 7.53
N ALA A 83 6.20 10.89 7.29
CA ALA A 83 6.23 11.82 6.17
C ALA A 83 6.03 11.13 4.82
N ALA A 84 6.68 9.99 4.59
CA ALA A 84 6.55 9.23 3.34
C ALA A 84 5.11 8.74 3.12
N LEU A 85 4.44 8.26 4.17
CA LEU A 85 3.04 7.83 4.08
C LEU A 85 2.11 9.02 3.82
N ARG A 86 2.31 10.16 4.49
CA ARG A 86 1.53 11.39 4.25
C ARG A 86 1.70 11.91 2.82
N GLU A 87 2.92 11.83 2.29
CA GLU A 87 3.20 12.22 0.91
C GLU A 87 2.46 11.30 -0.07
N ALA A 88 2.56 9.97 0.11
CA ALA A 88 1.86 9.00 -0.72
C ALA A 88 0.33 9.18 -0.67
N LEU A 89 -0.25 9.44 0.51
CA LEU A 89 -1.66 9.80 0.67
C LEU A 89 -2.03 11.05 -0.15
N GLY A 90 -1.11 12.02 -0.26
CA GLY A 90 -1.26 13.22 -1.09
C GLY A 90 -1.26 12.95 -2.59
N PHE A 91 -0.71 11.82 -3.05
CA PHE A 91 -0.73 11.43 -4.46
C PHE A 91 -2.12 11.07 -4.98
N VAL A 92 -3.05 10.70 -4.09
CA VAL A 92 -4.49 10.68 -4.40
C VAL A 92 -4.95 12.13 -4.52
N TYR A 93 -4.99 12.65 -5.75
CA TYR A 93 -5.16 14.09 -6.00
C TYR A 93 -6.46 14.66 -5.42
N SER A 94 -7.59 13.99 -5.66
CA SER A 94 -8.90 14.49 -5.28
C SER A 94 -9.14 14.39 -3.76
N ARG A 95 -9.39 15.54 -3.11
CA ARG A 95 -9.77 15.57 -1.70
C ARG A 95 -11.09 14.82 -1.44
N HIS A 96 -12.04 14.88 -2.37
CA HIS A 96 -13.29 14.12 -2.26
C HIS A 96 -13.04 12.62 -2.21
N VAL A 97 -12.18 12.13 -3.09
CA VAL A 97 -11.77 10.71 -3.08
C VAL A 97 -11.08 10.37 -1.76
N ARG A 98 -10.13 11.19 -1.27
CA ARG A 98 -9.46 10.94 0.02
C ARG A 98 -10.41 10.99 1.22
N ASN A 99 -11.46 11.81 1.18
CA ASN A 99 -12.49 11.85 2.24
C ASN A 99 -13.37 10.60 2.25
N GLN A 100 -13.48 9.92 1.13
CA GLN A 100 -14.31 8.72 0.95
C GLN A 100 -13.50 7.43 1.09
N SER A 101 -12.30 7.38 0.48
CA SER A 101 -11.44 6.20 0.48
C SER A 101 -10.86 5.92 1.86
N THR A 102 -10.77 4.64 2.20
CA THR A 102 -10.13 4.15 3.42
C THR A 102 -8.81 3.47 3.09
N ILE A 103 -7.88 3.43 4.04
CA ILE A 103 -6.57 2.80 3.83
C ILE A 103 -6.72 1.29 3.54
N GLY A 104 -7.59 0.59 4.28
CA GLY A 104 -7.88 -0.82 4.03
C GLY A 104 -8.53 -1.05 2.66
N GLY A 105 -9.44 -0.14 2.24
CA GLY A 105 -10.05 -0.20 0.91
C GLY A 105 -9.06 -0.03 -0.24
N GLU A 106 -8.05 0.85 -0.09
CA GLU A 106 -6.98 1.00 -1.08
C GLU A 106 -6.09 -0.25 -1.16
N ILE A 107 -5.75 -0.87 -0.02
CA ILE A 107 -4.98 -2.11 0.03
C ILE A 107 -5.78 -3.25 -0.61
N ALA A 108 -7.05 -3.42 -0.22
CA ALA A 108 -7.91 -4.50 -0.71
C ALA A 108 -8.22 -4.39 -2.21
N ALA A 109 -8.27 -3.19 -2.75
CA ALA A 109 -8.48 -2.97 -4.18
C ALA A 109 -7.30 -3.43 -5.05
N ARG A 110 -6.09 -3.52 -4.50
CA ARG A 110 -4.87 -4.03 -5.15
C ARG A 110 -4.65 -3.52 -6.57
N GLN A 111 -4.91 -2.22 -6.78
CA GLN A 111 -4.77 -1.63 -8.10
C GLN A 111 -3.30 -1.50 -8.51
N GLU A 112 -3.01 -1.78 -9.79
CA GLU A 112 -1.66 -1.66 -10.36
C GLU A 112 -1.09 -0.24 -10.23
N GLU A 113 -1.96 0.77 -10.36
CA GLU A 113 -1.62 2.19 -10.20
C GLU A 113 -1.68 2.69 -8.76
N SER A 114 -1.73 1.79 -7.77
CA SER A 114 -1.81 2.19 -6.37
C SER A 114 -0.65 3.11 -5.98
N VAL A 115 -0.99 4.20 -5.30
CA VAL A 115 -0.01 5.15 -4.77
C VAL A 115 0.42 4.81 -3.34
N LEU A 116 -0.32 3.92 -2.66
CA LEU A 116 -0.06 3.54 -1.26
C LEU A 116 0.69 2.21 -1.13
N LEU A 117 0.39 1.23 -1.98
CA LEU A 117 1.03 -0.09 -1.90
C LEU A 117 2.57 -0.02 -1.92
N PRO A 118 3.23 0.79 -2.78
CA PRO A 118 4.68 0.89 -2.75
C PRO A 118 5.25 1.39 -1.43
N VAL A 119 4.64 2.41 -0.81
CA VAL A 119 5.14 2.94 0.46
C VAL A 119 4.91 1.96 1.61
N LEU A 120 3.77 1.27 1.64
CA LEU A 120 3.48 0.26 2.66
C LEU A 120 4.40 -0.95 2.53
N LEU A 121 4.71 -1.39 1.30
CA LEU A 121 5.74 -2.41 1.03
C LEU A 121 7.13 -1.97 1.50
N ALA A 122 7.53 -0.73 1.18
CA ALA A 122 8.82 -0.19 1.58
C ALA A 122 8.95 -0.09 3.11
N LEU A 123 7.86 0.22 3.80
CA LEU A 123 7.79 0.30 5.27
C LEU A 123 7.55 -1.06 5.94
N ASP A 124 7.48 -2.13 5.17
CA ASP A 124 7.30 -3.50 5.68
C ASP A 124 6.03 -3.67 6.52
N ALA A 125 4.92 -3.13 6.01
CA ALA A 125 3.65 -3.15 6.71
C ALA A 125 3.10 -4.57 6.87
N GLU A 126 2.50 -4.84 8.02
CA GLU A 126 1.75 -6.06 8.31
C GLU A 126 0.26 -5.77 8.30
N LEU A 127 -0.52 -6.75 7.88
CA LEU A 127 -1.97 -6.69 7.74
C LEU A 127 -2.63 -7.66 8.69
N VAL A 128 -3.52 -7.17 9.54
CA VAL A 128 -4.31 -7.99 10.46
C VAL A 128 -5.71 -8.16 9.90
N PHE A 129 -6.19 -9.41 9.92
CA PHE A 129 -7.50 -9.77 9.39
C PHE A 129 -8.50 -10.09 10.52
N GLY A 130 -9.79 -10.03 10.21
CA GLY A 130 -10.87 -10.24 11.16
C GLY A 130 -10.88 -11.62 11.82
N ASN A 131 -10.16 -12.60 11.28
CA ASN A 131 -9.93 -13.91 11.91
C ASN A 131 -8.73 -13.94 12.87
N GLY A 132 -8.08 -12.80 13.12
CA GLY A 132 -6.90 -12.67 13.98
C GLY A 132 -5.57 -13.03 13.29
N GLU A 133 -5.59 -13.46 12.04
CA GLU A 133 -4.37 -13.79 11.28
C GLU A 133 -3.63 -12.50 10.87
N THR A 134 -2.31 -12.54 10.90
CA THR A 134 -1.45 -11.45 10.44
C THR A 134 -0.59 -11.93 9.28
N LEU A 135 -0.57 -11.16 8.19
CA LEU A 135 0.29 -11.41 7.03
C LEU A 135 1.14 -10.17 6.73
N SER A 136 2.34 -10.39 6.17
CA SER A 136 3.04 -9.28 5.54
C SER A 136 2.24 -8.76 4.34
N ILE A 137 2.37 -7.48 4.04
CA ILE A 137 1.72 -6.92 2.83
C ILE A 137 2.26 -7.60 1.56
N GLU A 138 3.50 -8.06 1.56
CA GLU A 138 4.12 -8.78 0.45
C GLU A 138 3.43 -10.13 0.22
N ASP A 139 3.25 -10.94 1.28
CA ASP A 139 2.54 -12.22 1.20
C ASP A 139 1.08 -12.06 0.79
N TYR A 140 0.41 -11.03 1.32
CA TYR A 140 -0.96 -10.72 0.93
C TYR A 140 -1.11 -10.37 -0.55
N LEU A 141 -0.15 -9.64 -1.11
CA LEU A 141 -0.16 -9.29 -2.54
C LEU A 141 0.21 -10.49 -3.41
N ALA A 142 1.09 -11.38 -2.94
CA ALA A 142 1.48 -12.60 -3.64
C ALA A 142 0.34 -13.62 -3.71
N CYS A 143 -0.45 -13.74 -2.61
CA CYS A 143 -1.58 -14.67 -2.54
C CYS A 143 -2.87 -13.92 -2.20
N PRO A 144 -3.54 -13.34 -3.20
CA PRO A 144 -4.75 -12.55 -2.98
C PRO A 144 -5.86 -13.36 -2.30
N CYS A 145 -6.40 -12.82 -1.22
CA CYS A 145 -7.52 -13.39 -0.50
C CYS A 145 -8.64 -12.35 -0.31
N ASP A 146 -9.88 -12.81 -0.20
CA ASP A 146 -11.06 -11.99 0.07
C ASP A 146 -11.39 -12.00 1.57
N ARG A 147 -10.37 -11.70 2.41
CA ARG A 147 -10.49 -11.64 3.87
C ARG A 147 -10.81 -10.23 4.31
N LEU A 148 -11.51 -10.10 5.43
CA LEU A 148 -11.77 -8.80 6.05
C LEU A 148 -10.48 -8.26 6.69
N LEU A 149 -9.91 -7.23 6.09
CA LEU A 149 -8.79 -6.48 6.67
C LEU A 149 -9.32 -5.57 7.78
N THR A 150 -8.75 -5.66 8.97
CA THR A 150 -9.16 -4.86 10.13
C THR A 150 -8.12 -3.83 10.54
N GLU A 151 -6.83 -4.10 10.33
CA GLU A 151 -5.77 -3.25 10.81
C GLU A 151 -4.51 -3.35 9.95
N ILE A 152 -3.74 -2.27 9.92
CA ILE A 152 -2.42 -2.15 9.31
C ILE A 152 -1.41 -1.79 10.40
N ILE A 153 -0.31 -2.54 10.50
CA ILE A 153 0.76 -2.31 11.46
C ILE A 153 2.04 -1.94 10.71
N ILE A 154 2.69 -0.86 11.13
CA ILE A 154 4.00 -0.44 10.65
C ILE A 154 4.94 -0.42 11.85
N LYS A 155 5.83 -1.42 11.95
CA LYS A 155 6.70 -1.61 13.13
C LYS A 155 7.76 -0.53 13.28
N ASP A 156 8.31 -0.05 12.16
CA ASP A 156 9.26 1.06 12.14
C ASP A 156 8.72 2.20 11.25
N PRO A 157 7.77 2.99 11.75
CA PRO A 157 7.09 4.01 10.98
C PRO A 157 7.98 5.22 10.64
N TYR A 158 9.07 5.42 11.38
CA TYR A 158 10.03 6.51 11.14
C TYR A 158 11.28 6.06 10.39
N ARG A 159 11.28 4.85 9.88
CA ARG A 159 12.30 4.37 8.92
C ARG A 159 12.49 5.39 7.80
N THR A 160 13.74 5.68 7.46
CA THR A 160 14.03 6.59 6.34
C THR A 160 13.40 6.03 5.07
N CYS A 161 12.39 6.72 4.58
CA CYS A 161 11.63 6.33 3.40
C CYS A 161 11.33 7.58 2.56
N ALA A 162 11.47 7.44 1.25
CA ALA A 162 11.10 8.46 0.27
C ALA A 162 10.14 7.88 -0.77
N THR A 163 9.22 8.69 -1.25
CA THR A 163 8.24 8.28 -2.26
C THR A 163 8.25 9.23 -3.45
N ARG A 164 7.91 8.72 -4.63
CA ARG A 164 7.79 9.53 -5.83
C ARG A 164 6.65 9.04 -6.70
N LYS A 165 5.84 9.97 -7.20
CA LYS A 165 4.80 9.72 -8.20
C LYS A 165 5.22 10.31 -9.55
N ILE A 166 5.08 9.53 -10.62
CA ILE A 166 5.20 9.99 -11.99
C ILE A 166 3.82 9.91 -12.64
N SER A 167 3.36 11.02 -13.19
CA SER A 167 2.09 11.13 -13.89
C SER A 167 2.21 12.19 -15.00
N ARG A 168 1.33 12.11 -16.01
CA ARG A 168 1.33 13.09 -17.11
C ARG A 168 0.91 14.49 -16.67
N SER A 169 0.13 14.59 -15.62
CA SER A 169 -0.27 15.84 -14.98
C SER A 169 -0.46 15.62 -13.49
N GLN A 170 -0.50 16.69 -12.70
CA GLN A 170 -0.64 16.61 -11.25
C GLN A 170 -1.93 15.89 -10.82
N ALA A 171 -3.03 16.12 -11.56
CA ALA A 171 -4.32 15.45 -11.35
C ALA A 171 -4.46 14.14 -12.13
N GLY A 172 -3.50 13.80 -12.99
CA GLY A 172 -3.56 12.64 -13.87
C GLY A 172 -3.42 11.30 -13.13
N LEU A 173 -3.89 10.26 -13.80
CA LEU A 173 -3.65 8.90 -13.35
C LEU A 173 -2.15 8.65 -13.21
N THR A 174 -1.80 7.89 -12.20
CA THR A 174 -0.42 7.52 -11.91
C THR A 174 0.10 6.59 -13.01
N VAL A 175 1.27 6.92 -13.56
CA VAL A 175 1.99 6.02 -14.46
C VAL A 175 2.86 5.08 -13.65
N VAL A 176 3.63 5.65 -12.70
CA VAL A 176 4.49 4.91 -11.79
C VAL A 176 4.46 5.59 -10.42
N THR A 177 4.36 4.80 -9.37
CA THR A 177 4.72 5.22 -8.00
C THR A 177 5.90 4.39 -7.54
N ALA A 178 6.91 5.04 -6.99
CA ALA A 178 8.08 4.40 -6.40
C ALA A 178 8.19 4.77 -4.92
N ALA A 179 8.65 3.84 -4.12
CA ALA A 179 9.04 4.07 -2.74
C ALA A 179 10.37 3.37 -2.44
N VAL A 180 11.21 4.04 -1.68
CA VAL A 180 12.50 3.51 -1.25
C VAL A 180 12.63 3.69 0.25
N ALA A 181 12.91 2.61 0.98
CA ALA A 181 13.17 2.65 2.41
C ALA A 181 14.52 2.02 2.74
N MET A 182 15.17 2.54 3.77
CA MET A 182 16.37 1.96 4.34
C MET A 182 16.00 0.77 5.23
N THR A 183 16.77 -0.31 5.17
CA THR A 183 16.62 -1.46 6.08
C THR A 183 17.66 -1.41 7.19
N ASP A 184 17.45 -2.16 8.28
CA ASP A 184 18.32 -2.17 9.46
C ASP A 184 19.75 -2.67 9.20
N HIS A 185 19.96 -3.36 8.08
CA HIS A 185 21.26 -3.97 7.70
C HIS A 185 21.94 -3.23 6.54
N ASP A 186 21.87 -1.89 6.51
CA ASP A 186 22.46 -1.06 5.45
C ASP A 186 21.95 -1.38 4.03
N GLY A 187 20.84 -2.12 3.91
CA GLY A 187 20.17 -2.40 2.66
C GLY A 187 19.13 -1.33 2.31
N MET A 188 18.59 -1.44 1.12
CA MET A 188 17.45 -0.64 0.67
C MET A 188 16.34 -1.54 0.15
N ARG A 189 15.10 -1.21 0.50
CA ARG A 189 13.92 -1.83 -0.10
C ARG A 189 13.34 -0.86 -1.12
N VAL A 190 13.24 -1.28 -2.37
CA VAL A 190 12.66 -0.48 -3.46
C VAL A 190 11.37 -1.14 -3.89
N SER A 191 10.29 -0.38 -3.90
CA SER A 191 8.96 -0.85 -4.28
C SER A 191 8.40 0.03 -5.40
N LEU A 192 7.79 -0.59 -6.40
CA LEU A 192 7.24 0.09 -7.57
C LEU A 192 5.83 -0.39 -7.84
N SER A 193 4.95 0.51 -8.25
CA SER A 193 3.68 0.19 -8.89
C SER A 193 3.56 0.90 -10.24
N SER A 194 2.94 0.27 -11.23
CA SER A 194 2.81 0.84 -12.58
C SER A 194 1.48 0.43 -13.22
N ALA A 195 0.80 1.40 -13.81
CA ALA A 195 -0.46 1.21 -14.53
C ALA A 195 -0.32 0.53 -15.90
N SER A 196 0.90 0.25 -16.39
CA SER A 196 1.08 -0.31 -17.72
C SER A 196 1.89 -1.61 -17.73
N HIS A 197 1.26 -2.68 -18.13
CA HIS A 197 1.90 -3.96 -18.46
C HIS A 197 3.03 -3.84 -19.51
N ARG A 198 3.04 -2.78 -20.33
CA ARG A 198 4.05 -2.56 -21.38
C ARG A 198 5.33 -1.86 -20.90
N ALA A 199 5.29 -1.19 -19.77
CA ALA A 199 6.48 -0.52 -19.22
C ALA A 199 7.42 -1.50 -18.48
N ALA A 200 6.98 -2.69 -18.17
CA ALA A 200 7.77 -3.72 -17.46
C ALA A 200 8.90 -4.35 -18.30
N HIS A 201 9.02 -4.03 -19.59
CA HIS A 201 10.14 -4.45 -20.45
C HIS A 201 11.22 -3.38 -20.63
N GLY A 202 11.13 -2.26 -19.94
CA GLY A 202 12.29 -1.39 -19.80
C GLY A 202 13.32 -2.09 -18.93
N HIS A 203 14.42 -2.55 -19.53
CA HIS A 203 15.62 -2.97 -18.80
C HIS A 203 15.96 -1.85 -17.80
N CYS A 204 15.69 -2.08 -16.50
CA CYS A 204 16.47 -1.40 -15.49
C CYS A 204 17.89 -1.96 -15.66
N VAL A 205 18.74 -1.20 -16.34
CA VAL A 205 20.18 -1.51 -16.38
C VAL A 205 20.67 -1.22 -14.97
N TYR A 206 20.73 -2.27 -14.17
CA TYR A 206 21.48 -2.23 -12.92
C TYR A 206 22.96 -2.27 -13.29
N PRO A 207 23.80 -1.47 -12.65
CA PRO A 207 25.25 -1.71 -12.72
C PRO A 207 25.52 -3.14 -12.30
N ASP A 208 26.41 -3.83 -13.01
CA ASP A 208 26.71 -5.27 -12.85
C ASP A 208 27.06 -5.71 -11.40
N ASP A 209 27.24 -4.76 -10.49
CA ASP A 209 27.65 -4.97 -9.10
C ASP A 209 26.46 -4.99 -8.07
N VAL A 210 25.21 -4.86 -8.51
CA VAL A 210 24.04 -4.90 -7.62
C VAL A 210 23.46 -6.30 -7.61
N ALA A 211 23.68 -7.05 -6.54
CA ALA A 211 22.96 -8.31 -6.32
C ALA A 211 21.49 -7.98 -6.04
N VAL A 212 20.63 -8.16 -7.02
CA VAL A 212 19.18 -8.14 -6.87
C VAL A 212 18.81 -9.52 -6.29
N ALA A 213 18.47 -9.56 -5.01
CA ALA A 213 17.75 -10.71 -4.47
C ALA A 213 16.32 -10.62 -5.01
N ASP A 214 16.08 -11.28 -6.13
CA ASP A 214 14.73 -11.56 -6.58
C ASP A 214 14.13 -12.51 -5.52
N SER A 215 13.26 -12.00 -4.66
CA SER A 215 12.39 -12.87 -3.88
C SER A 215 11.48 -13.50 -4.92
N GLY A 216 11.81 -14.72 -5.36
CA GLY A 216 11.34 -15.43 -6.55
C GLY A 216 9.83 -15.57 -6.77
N ASN A 217 9.05 -14.62 -6.32
CA ASN A 217 7.65 -14.46 -6.60
C ASN A 217 7.46 -13.58 -7.85
N THR A 218 7.67 -14.20 -9.00
CA THR A 218 7.09 -13.71 -10.25
C THR A 218 5.57 -13.79 -10.07
N LEU A 219 4.94 -12.67 -9.71
CA LEU A 219 3.49 -12.53 -9.74
C LEU A 219 3.05 -12.72 -11.19
N THR A 220 2.80 -13.98 -11.56
CA THR A 220 2.19 -14.37 -12.81
C THR A 220 0.73 -13.97 -12.76
N GLY A 221 0.40 -12.86 -13.41
CA GLY A 221 -0.96 -12.45 -13.68
C GLY A 221 -1.45 -11.27 -12.84
N GLN A 222 -1.70 -10.19 -13.51
CA GLN A 222 -2.55 -9.03 -13.19
C GLN A 222 -2.05 -7.98 -12.18
N TYR A 223 -1.01 -8.19 -11.36
CA TYR A 223 -0.56 -7.16 -10.42
C TYR A 223 0.93 -6.83 -10.61
N ALA A 224 1.21 -5.62 -11.07
CA ALA A 224 2.59 -5.14 -11.33
C ALA A 224 3.14 -4.33 -10.13
N VAL A 225 2.92 -4.81 -8.91
CA VAL A 225 3.62 -4.28 -7.73
C VAL A 225 4.80 -5.20 -7.46
N ARG A 226 6.02 -4.68 -7.63
CA ARG A 226 7.25 -5.42 -7.33
C ARG A 226 7.95 -4.80 -6.14
N CYS A 227 8.28 -5.62 -5.17
CA CYS A 227 9.24 -5.28 -4.12
C CYS A 227 10.59 -5.89 -4.53
N ILE A 228 11.62 -5.05 -4.63
CA ILE A 228 12.98 -5.48 -4.94
C ILE A 228 13.82 -5.13 -3.72
N ALA A 229 14.32 -6.13 -2.99
CA ALA A 229 15.32 -5.92 -1.96
C ALA A 229 16.69 -5.78 -2.63
N VAL A 230 17.22 -4.58 -2.66
CA VAL A 230 18.55 -4.29 -3.18
C VAL A 230 19.56 -4.39 -2.03
N ARG A 231 20.45 -5.37 -2.07
CA ARG A 231 21.63 -5.45 -1.20
C ARG A 231 22.83 -4.96 -1.98
N PRO A 232 23.34 -3.75 -1.75
CA PRO A 232 24.59 -3.33 -2.40
C PRO A 232 25.76 -4.19 -1.87
N ARG A 233 26.57 -4.76 -2.76
CA ARG A 233 27.82 -5.43 -2.40
C ARG A 233 28.84 -4.47 -1.78
N THR A 234 28.74 -3.20 -2.12
CA THR A 234 29.45 -2.09 -1.46
C THR A 234 28.50 -0.89 -1.38
N ALA A 235 28.48 -0.20 -0.24
CA ALA A 235 27.58 0.94 0.00
C ALA A 235 27.69 2.07 -1.05
N HIS A 236 28.80 2.15 -1.79
CA HIS A 236 29.06 3.18 -2.80
C HIS A 236 28.43 2.92 -4.18
N ALA A 237 28.21 1.67 -4.58
CA ALA A 237 27.81 1.34 -5.95
C ALA A 237 26.32 1.60 -6.26
N ALA A 238 25.44 1.50 -5.27
CA ALA A 238 23.98 1.68 -5.46
C ALA A 238 23.52 3.15 -5.36
N TYR A 239 24.32 4.02 -4.76
CA TYR A 239 23.95 5.42 -4.51
C TYR A 239 23.67 6.27 -5.76
N PRO A 240 24.44 6.20 -6.88
CA PRO A 240 24.19 7.07 -8.03
C PRO A 240 22.85 6.83 -8.71
N ALA A 241 22.43 5.57 -8.81
CA ALA A 241 21.17 5.22 -9.47
C ALA A 241 19.95 5.63 -8.63
N VAL A 242 20.01 5.49 -7.31
CA VAL A 242 18.95 5.90 -6.39
C VAL A 242 18.94 7.42 -6.21
N ALA A 243 20.11 8.08 -6.19
CA ALA A 243 20.23 9.53 -6.06
C ALA A 243 19.58 10.29 -7.21
N SER A 244 19.55 9.73 -8.43
CA SER A 244 18.88 10.35 -9.57
C SER A 244 17.35 10.38 -9.43
N PHE A 245 16.78 9.39 -8.71
CA PHE A 245 15.34 9.28 -8.49
C PHE A 245 14.89 9.87 -7.16
N PHE A 246 15.75 9.82 -6.13
CA PHE A 246 15.45 10.24 -4.77
C PHE A 246 16.61 11.04 -4.15
N PRO A 247 16.92 12.23 -4.64
CA PRO A 247 18.04 13.02 -4.14
C PRO A 247 17.94 13.31 -2.64
N GLU A 248 16.72 13.49 -2.12
CA GLU A 248 16.47 13.82 -0.70
C GLU A 248 16.79 12.64 0.25
N ALA A 249 16.56 11.39 -0.19
CA ALA A 249 16.86 10.21 0.62
C ALA A 249 18.38 10.01 0.82
N VAL A 250 19.16 10.41 -0.18
CA VAL A 250 20.64 10.38 -0.13
C VAL A 250 21.17 11.51 0.75
N GLU A 251 20.57 12.70 0.65
CA GLU A 251 21.01 13.88 1.42
C GLU A 251 20.74 13.71 2.94
N LEU A 252 19.61 13.09 3.31
CA LEU A 252 19.27 12.76 4.70
C LEU A 252 20.28 11.80 5.35
N ARG A 253 20.88 10.89 4.58
CA ARG A 253 21.90 9.98 5.11
C ARG A 253 23.28 10.63 5.26
N LEU A 254 23.68 11.46 4.31
CA LEU A 254 24.95 12.18 4.40
C LEU A 254 25.00 13.09 5.65
N ARG A 255 23.86 13.66 6.05
CA ARG A 255 23.74 14.45 7.30
C ARG A 255 23.79 13.62 8.59
N LYS A 256 23.54 12.30 8.54
CA LYS A 256 23.65 11.41 9.71
C LYS A 256 25.02 10.76 9.88
N ILE A 257 25.89 10.89 8.88
CA ILE A 257 27.26 10.31 8.87
C ILE A 257 28.31 11.41 9.11
N SER A 258 27.96 12.68 8.98
CA SER A 258 28.76 13.85 9.36
C SER A 258 28.39 14.35 10.76
#